data_2d167618a93553d784e8dba1248716b9
#
_entry.id   2d167618a93553d784e8dba1248716b9
#
_cell.length_a   1.000
_cell.length_b   1.000
_cell.length_c   1.000
_cell.angle_alpha   90.00
_cell.angle_beta   90.00
_cell.angle_gamma   90.00
#
_symmetry.space_group_name_H-M   'P 1'
#
loop_
_entity.id
_entity.type
_entity.pdbx_description
1 polymer ?
#
loop_
_entity_poly.entity_id
_entity_poly.type
_entity_poly.pdbx_seq_one_letter_code
_entity_poly.pdbx_strand_id
1 'polypeptide(L)'
;MSDNDEMYVVKRNGEREIVSFDKILQRIKNTGQEANIQLNYTMLAMKVIDQLYDGISTSQIDELTSEQCASLASTHPDYNILAGRIVVSNLQKNTRDELVKVVNDLYHFKDTHGKHCPIVSEDLYKVVQYNSQRLEEMIDYSRDYLIDYFGFKTLERAYLLRINKKIVERPQHMWMRVAIGIHGDDLERVKESYDAMSQKYFTHATPTLFNAGTPRPQLSSCFLIAMEDDS
;
A
#
# COMPACT_ATOMS: atom_id res chain seq x y z
N MET A 1 -43.93 12.58 -11.99
CA MET A 1 -43.61 11.29 -11.35
C MET A 1 -42.11 11.35 -11.09
N SER A 2 -41.80 11.62 -9.85
CA SER A 2 -40.39 11.78 -9.43
C SER A 2 -39.72 10.39 -9.44
N ASP A 3 -38.84 10.15 -10.40
CA ASP A 3 -37.82 9.13 -10.20
C ASP A 3 -37.15 9.47 -8.87
N ASN A 4 -37.22 8.54 -7.92
CA ASN A 4 -36.43 8.62 -6.71
C ASN A 4 -34.96 8.58 -7.16
N ASP A 5 -34.27 9.74 -7.13
CA ASP A 5 -32.85 9.88 -7.33
C ASP A 5 -32.10 9.28 -6.11
N GLU A 6 -32.32 7.97 -5.87
CA GLU A 6 -31.57 7.25 -4.87
C GLU A 6 -30.16 6.99 -5.39
N MET A 7 -29.18 7.63 -4.78
CA MET A 7 -27.78 7.44 -5.09
C MET A 7 -27.28 6.11 -4.50
N TYR A 8 -26.55 5.34 -5.28
CA TYR A 8 -25.97 4.05 -4.88
C TYR A 8 -24.45 4.09 -4.81
N VAL A 9 -23.88 3.29 -3.92
CA VAL A 9 -22.46 2.97 -3.86
C VAL A 9 -22.22 1.52 -4.27
N VAL A 10 -21.05 1.26 -4.85
CA VAL A 10 -20.59 -0.09 -5.19
C VAL A 10 -19.59 -0.55 -4.14
N LYS A 11 -19.91 -1.63 -3.45
CA LYS A 11 -19.01 -2.26 -2.47
C LYS A 11 -17.85 -2.98 -3.15
N ARG A 12 -16.80 -3.32 -2.38
CA ARG A 12 -15.63 -4.08 -2.88
C ARG A 12 -15.99 -5.47 -3.43
N ASN A 13 -17.07 -6.07 -2.93
CA ASN A 13 -17.61 -7.34 -3.42
C ASN A 13 -18.51 -7.18 -4.67
N GLY A 14 -18.69 -5.96 -5.17
CA GLY A 14 -19.54 -5.66 -6.34
C GLY A 14 -21.01 -5.40 -6.02
N GLU A 15 -21.46 -5.59 -4.76
CA GLU A 15 -22.84 -5.29 -4.38
C GLU A 15 -23.13 -3.78 -4.42
N ARG A 16 -24.36 -3.43 -4.82
CA ARG A 16 -24.85 -2.05 -4.75
C ARG A 16 -25.63 -1.84 -3.45
N GLU A 17 -25.39 -0.71 -2.82
CA GLU A 17 -26.09 -0.28 -1.60
C GLU A 17 -26.47 1.19 -1.71
N ILE A 18 -27.61 1.60 -1.17
CA ILE A 18 -28.00 3.01 -1.09
C ILE A 18 -26.97 3.77 -0.25
N VAL A 19 -26.58 4.96 -0.72
CA VAL A 19 -25.64 5.84 0.00
C VAL A 19 -26.16 6.13 1.39
N SER A 20 -25.31 5.94 2.38
CA SER A 20 -25.59 6.33 3.77
C SER A 20 -24.53 7.32 4.24
N PHE A 21 -24.93 8.56 4.44
CA PHE A 21 -24.06 9.62 4.95
C PHE A 21 -23.56 9.30 6.36
N ASP A 22 -24.39 8.67 7.18
CA ASP A 22 -24.01 8.24 8.53
C ASP A 22 -22.88 7.21 8.49
N LYS A 23 -22.90 6.27 7.54
CA LYS A 23 -21.81 5.29 7.37
C LYS A 23 -20.50 5.96 6.99
N ILE A 24 -20.54 6.98 6.13
CA ILE A 24 -19.34 7.75 5.74
C ILE A 24 -18.79 8.50 6.95
N LEU A 25 -19.62 9.25 7.67
CA LEU A 25 -19.21 9.94 8.89
C LEU A 25 -18.65 8.98 9.93
N GLN A 26 -19.31 7.85 10.16
CA GLN A 26 -18.87 6.85 11.14
C GLN A 26 -17.52 6.22 10.75
N ARG A 27 -17.31 5.96 9.45
CA ARG A 27 -16.03 5.46 8.92
C ARG A 27 -14.89 6.42 9.22
N ILE A 28 -15.08 7.71 8.95
CA ILE A 28 -14.09 8.76 9.21
C ILE A 28 -13.81 8.88 10.71
N LYS A 29 -14.88 8.94 11.51
CA LYS A 29 -14.80 9.06 12.97
C LYS A 29 -14.07 7.88 13.61
N ASN A 30 -14.41 6.65 13.23
CA ASN A 30 -13.77 5.45 13.78
C ASN A 30 -12.25 5.46 13.47
N THR A 31 -11.87 5.76 12.22
CA THR A 31 -10.45 5.81 11.83
C THR A 31 -9.68 6.88 12.59
N GLY A 32 -10.28 8.03 12.87
CA GLY A 32 -9.66 9.09 13.67
C GLY A 32 -9.57 8.73 15.16
N GLN A 33 -10.62 8.14 15.71
CA GLN A 33 -10.65 7.74 17.11
C GLN A 33 -9.64 6.65 17.45
N GLU A 34 -9.42 5.69 16.55
CA GLU A 34 -8.36 4.66 16.69
C GLU A 34 -6.96 5.27 16.87
N ALA A 35 -6.74 6.48 16.39
CA ALA A 35 -5.48 7.22 16.51
C ALA A 35 -5.52 8.35 17.55
N ASN A 36 -6.59 8.44 18.37
CA ASN A 36 -6.82 9.53 19.33
C ASN A 36 -6.83 10.93 18.67
N ILE A 37 -7.21 11.03 17.41
CA ILE A 37 -7.31 12.27 16.67
C ILE A 37 -8.65 12.95 17.01
N GLN A 38 -8.61 14.25 17.30
CA GLN A 38 -9.79 15.06 17.56
C GLN A 38 -9.91 16.16 16.50
N LEU A 39 -10.76 15.92 15.52
CA LEU A 39 -11.02 16.84 14.41
C LEU A 39 -12.52 17.04 14.22
N ASN A 40 -12.90 18.01 13.40
CA ASN A 40 -14.29 18.19 12.99
C ASN A 40 -14.66 17.19 11.89
N TYR A 41 -14.98 15.97 12.31
CA TYR A 41 -15.34 14.87 11.40
C TYR A 41 -16.59 15.18 10.56
N THR A 42 -17.56 15.92 11.14
CA THR A 42 -18.78 16.28 10.43
C THR A 42 -18.49 17.20 9.25
N MET A 43 -17.67 18.23 9.45
CA MET A 43 -17.27 19.12 8.37
C MET A 43 -16.54 18.37 7.25
N LEU A 44 -15.65 17.44 7.61
CA LEU A 44 -14.96 16.61 6.63
C LEU A 44 -15.93 15.71 5.87
N ALA A 45 -16.83 15.04 6.57
CA ALA A 45 -17.84 14.19 5.95
C ALA A 45 -18.72 14.97 4.95
N MET A 46 -19.14 16.19 5.30
CA MET A 46 -19.91 17.05 4.38
C MET A 46 -19.15 17.36 3.10
N LYS A 47 -17.84 17.68 3.19
CA LYS A 47 -17.00 17.94 2.00
C LYS A 47 -16.88 16.71 1.10
N VAL A 48 -16.86 15.51 1.67
CA VAL A 48 -16.83 14.26 0.92
C VAL A 48 -18.17 13.99 0.27
N ILE A 49 -19.27 14.18 1.02
CA ILE A 49 -20.63 13.97 0.55
C ILE A 49 -20.96 14.83 -0.68
N ASP A 50 -20.50 16.09 -0.68
CA ASP A 50 -20.70 17.02 -1.80
C ASP A 50 -20.04 16.57 -3.12
N GLN A 51 -19.13 15.60 -3.06
CA GLN A 51 -18.40 15.07 -4.23
C GLN A 51 -18.89 13.68 -4.67
N LEU A 52 -19.91 13.14 -4.00
CA LEU A 52 -20.42 11.83 -4.34
C LEU A 52 -21.22 11.88 -5.66
N TYR A 53 -21.17 10.77 -6.37
CA TYR A 53 -21.98 10.53 -7.57
C TYR A 53 -22.53 9.10 -7.57
N ASP A 54 -23.60 8.86 -8.34
CA ASP A 54 -24.21 7.53 -8.39
C ASP A 54 -23.23 6.48 -8.94
N GLY A 55 -23.19 5.33 -8.28
CA GLY A 55 -22.28 4.22 -8.64
C GLY A 55 -20.85 4.38 -8.17
N ILE A 56 -20.51 5.40 -7.36
CA ILE A 56 -19.14 5.52 -6.79
C ILE A 56 -18.80 4.30 -5.96
N SER A 57 -17.56 3.80 -6.08
CA SER A 57 -17.12 2.69 -5.24
C SER A 57 -16.72 3.14 -3.83
N THR A 58 -16.90 2.26 -2.84
CA THR A 58 -16.47 2.55 -1.46
C THR A 58 -14.96 2.78 -1.36
N SER A 59 -14.17 2.21 -2.26
CA SER A 59 -12.73 2.47 -2.36
C SER A 59 -12.45 3.90 -2.82
N GLN A 60 -13.21 4.41 -3.81
CA GLN A 60 -13.11 5.80 -4.27
C GLN A 60 -13.58 6.79 -3.20
N ILE A 61 -14.58 6.44 -2.38
CA ILE A 61 -14.98 7.28 -1.23
C ILE A 61 -13.83 7.40 -0.22
N ASP A 62 -13.12 6.31 0.09
CA ASP A 62 -11.94 6.35 0.96
C ASP A 62 -10.83 7.25 0.33
N GLU A 63 -10.61 7.19 -1.00
CA GLU A 63 -9.67 8.07 -1.72
C GLU A 63 -10.07 9.55 -1.60
N LEU A 64 -11.31 9.90 -1.95
CA LEU A 64 -11.83 11.26 -1.82
C LEU A 64 -11.71 11.77 -0.38
N THR A 65 -12.04 10.93 0.60
CA THR A 65 -11.92 11.29 2.01
C THR A 65 -10.49 11.62 2.40
N SER A 66 -9.53 10.81 1.95
CA SER A 66 -8.12 11.05 2.25
C SER A 66 -7.59 12.30 1.55
N GLU A 67 -8.01 12.59 0.33
CA GLU A 67 -7.65 13.80 -0.42
C GLU A 67 -8.21 15.05 0.27
N GLN A 68 -9.48 15.02 0.73
CA GLN A 68 -10.06 16.11 1.48
C GLN A 68 -9.35 16.33 2.81
N CYS A 69 -8.99 15.27 3.53
CA CYS A 69 -8.14 15.38 4.72
C CYS A 69 -6.79 16.03 4.40
N ALA A 70 -6.10 15.54 3.39
CA ALA A 70 -4.78 16.05 3.01
C ALA A 70 -4.82 17.52 2.60
N SER A 71 -5.88 17.98 1.95
CA SER A 71 -6.07 19.40 1.61
C SER A 71 -6.17 20.32 2.83
N LEU A 72 -6.56 19.77 3.96
CA LEU A 72 -6.68 20.51 5.24
C LEU A 72 -5.42 20.39 6.13
N ALA A 73 -4.37 19.70 5.66
CA ALA A 73 -3.15 19.48 6.45
C ALA A 73 -2.45 20.79 6.86
N SER A 74 -2.62 21.87 6.10
CA SER A 74 -2.11 23.19 6.45
C SER A 74 -2.83 23.85 7.65
N THR A 75 -4.05 23.41 7.96
CA THR A 75 -4.84 23.95 9.08
C THR A 75 -4.55 23.21 10.39
N HIS A 76 -4.31 21.91 10.33
CA HIS A 76 -3.92 21.10 11.49
C HIS A 76 -3.18 19.83 11.03
N PRO A 77 -2.04 19.46 11.66
CA PRO A 77 -1.23 18.31 11.26
C PRO A 77 -1.97 16.97 11.34
N ASP A 78 -2.93 16.84 12.24
CA ASP A 78 -3.72 15.62 12.42
C ASP A 78 -4.55 15.25 11.18
N TYR A 79 -4.87 16.22 10.31
CA TYR A 79 -5.50 15.90 9.03
C TYR A 79 -4.60 15.06 8.12
N ASN A 80 -3.30 15.31 8.12
CA ASN A 80 -2.34 14.49 7.35
C ASN A 80 -2.23 13.06 7.90
N ILE A 81 -2.25 12.92 9.23
CA ILE A 81 -2.24 11.62 9.90
C ILE A 81 -3.53 10.84 9.57
N LEU A 82 -4.68 11.50 9.68
CA LEU A 82 -5.97 10.89 9.35
C LEU A 82 -6.03 10.47 7.88
N ALA A 83 -5.58 11.32 6.96
CA ALA A 83 -5.49 11.02 5.53
C ALA A 83 -4.63 9.77 5.27
N GLY A 84 -3.46 9.68 5.89
CA GLY A 84 -2.58 8.51 5.81
C GLY A 84 -3.26 7.23 6.31
N ARG A 85 -3.94 7.28 7.44
CA ARG A 85 -4.67 6.13 7.99
C ARG A 85 -5.78 5.65 7.07
N ILE A 86 -6.52 6.56 6.45
CA ILE A 86 -7.61 6.21 5.54
C ILE A 86 -7.07 5.51 4.28
N VAL A 87 -6.01 6.05 3.63
CA VAL A 87 -5.45 5.42 2.42
C VAL A 87 -4.80 4.08 2.72
N VAL A 88 -4.10 3.95 3.85
CA VAL A 88 -3.51 2.67 4.29
C VAL A 88 -4.60 1.64 4.52
N SER A 89 -5.65 1.99 5.27
CA SER A 89 -6.79 1.10 5.50
C SER A 89 -7.50 0.72 4.19
N ASN A 90 -7.61 1.65 3.24
CA ASN A 90 -8.16 1.38 1.91
C ASN A 90 -7.31 0.36 1.15
N LEU A 91 -5.98 0.53 1.13
CA LEU A 91 -5.06 -0.43 0.51
C LEU A 91 -5.16 -1.81 1.16
N GLN A 92 -5.16 -1.89 2.50
CA GLN A 92 -5.26 -3.16 3.22
C GLN A 92 -6.55 -3.91 2.91
N LYS A 93 -7.67 -3.20 2.71
CA LYS A 93 -8.95 -3.81 2.29
C LYS A 93 -8.98 -4.26 0.83
N ASN A 94 -8.09 -3.73 -0.01
CA ASN A 94 -8.03 -4.04 -1.43
C ASN A 94 -6.90 -5.03 -1.78
N THR A 95 -6.09 -5.45 -0.81
CA THR A 95 -4.92 -6.32 -1.00
C THR A 95 -4.99 -7.54 -0.07
N ARG A 96 -4.27 -8.60 -0.46
CA ARG A 96 -4.13 -9.78 0.41
C ARG A 96 -3.35 -9.43 1.68
N ASP A 97 -3.67 -10.12 2.74
CA ASP A 97 -3.10 -9.97 4.08
C ASP A 97 -1.98 -10.96 4.40
N GLU A 98 -1.65 -11.87 3.50
CA GLU A 98 -0.61 -12.88 3.68
C GLU A 98 0.50 -12.72 2.63
N LEU A 99 1.75 -12.58 3.10
CA LEU A 99 2.94 -12.44 2.24
C LEU A 99 3.07 -13.58 1.25
N VAL A 100 2.88 -14.82 1.70
CA VAL A 100 3.02 -16.02 0.86
C VAL A 100 2.07 -16.01 -0.32
N LYS A 101 0.84 -15.53 -0.14
CA LYS A 101 -0.14 -15.41 -1.22
C LYS A 101 0.24 -14.33 -2.23
N VAL A 102 0.73 -13.19 -1.74
CA VAL A 102 1.20 -12.09 -2.60
C VAL A 102 2.40 -12.51 -3.43
N VAL A 103 3.38 -13.14 -2.81
CA VAL A 103 4.59 -13.63 -3.50
C VAL A 103 4.24 -14.74 -4.50
N ASN A 104 3.28 -15.61 -4.17
CA ASN A 104 2.79 -16.63 -5.11
C ASN A 104 2.14 -16.01 -6.35
N ASP A 105 1.27 -15.01 -6.17
CA ASP A 105 0.62 -14.29 -7.28
C ASP A 105 1.67 -13.58 -8.16
N LEU A 106 2.68 -12.95 -7.56
CA LEU A 106 3.76 -12.26 -8.27
C LEU A 106 4.68 -13.22 -9.02
N TYR A 107 4.99 -14.39 -8.45
CA TYR A 107 5.86 -15.38 -9.09
C TYR A 107 5.17 -16.09 -10.26
N HIS A 108 3.89 -16.46 -10.12
CA HIS A 108 3.13 -17.14 -11.16
C HIS A 108 2.46 -16.20 -12.16
N PHE A 109 2.84 -14.94 -12.16
CA PHE A 109 2.31 -13.97 -13.11
C PHE A 109 2.60 -14.39 -14.56
N LYS A 110 1.59 -14.23 -15.43
CA LYS A 110 1.70 -14.47 -16.87
C LYS A 110 1.39 -13.18 -17.62
N ASP A 111 2.17 -12.94 -18.66
CA ASP A 111 1.95 -11.80 -19.54
C ASP A 111 0.66 -11.95 -20.39
N THR A 112 0.37 -10.97 -21.23
CA THR A 112 -0.81 -10.97 -22.11
C THR A 112 -0.83 -12.11 -23.13
N HIS A 113 0.29 -12.80 -23.33
CA HIS A 113 0.44 -13.96 -24.21
C HIS A 113 0.38 -15.28 -23.44
N GLY A 114 0.12 -15.24 -22.13
CA GLY A 114 0.09 -16.42 -21.28
C GLY A 114 1.47 -16.98 -20.90
N LYS A 115 2.55 -16.31 -21.27
CA LYS A 115 3.91 -16.71 -20.93
C LYS A 115 4.23 -16.38 -19.47
N HIS A 116 4.84 -17.30 -18.75
CA HIS A 116 5.31 -17.08 -17.39
C HIS A 116 6.33 -15.94 -17.36
N CYS A 117 6.03 -14.90 -16.58
CA CYS A 117 6.80 -13.67 -16.50
C CYS A 117 6.86 -13.22 -15.03
N PRO A 118 7.65 -13.91 -14.18
CA PRO A 118 7.66 -13.67 -12.75
C PRO A 118 8.14 -12.24 -12.43
N ILE A 119 7.45 -11.60 -11.51
CA ILE A 119 7.78 -10.24 -11.03
C ILE A 119 8.78 -10.31 -9.87
N VAL A 120 8.75 -11.41 -9.12
CA VAL A 120 9.73 -11.72 -8.06
C VAL A 120 10.64 -12.86 -8.47
N SER A 121 11.84 -12.93 -7.88
CA SER A 121 12.83 -13.98 -8.18
C SER A 121 12.39 -15.35 -7.65
N GLU A 122 12.91 -16.42 -8.29
CA GLU A 122 12.69 -17.78 -7.84
C GLU A 122 13.26 -18.02 -6.43
N ASP A 123 14.40 -17.42 -6.11
CA ASP A 123 15.04 -17.55 -4.80
C ASP A 123 14.15 -16.94 -3.72
N LEU A 124 13.64 -15.72 -3.93
CA LEU A 124 12.69 -15.10 -3.00
C LEU A 124 11.43 -15.97 -2.84
N TYR A 125 10.87 -16.46 -3.94
CA TYR A 125 9.71 -17.33 -3.91
C TYR A 125 9.95 -18.57 -3.05
N LYS A 126 11.08 -19.27 -3.24
CA LYS A 126 11.45 -20.44 -2.45
C LYS A 126 11.60 -20.13 -0.96
N VAL A 127 12.33 -19.06 -0.62
CA VAL A 127 12.50 -18.65 0.79
C VAL A 127 11.16 -18.40 1.46
N VAL A 128 10.25 -17.69 0.79
CA VAL A 128 8.92 -17.38 1.33
C VAL A 128 8.05 -18.64 1.46
N GLN A 129 8.09 -19.57 0.48
CA GLN A 129 7.32 -20.81 0.57
C GLN A 129 7.78 -21.71 1.72
N TYR A 130 9.10 -21.87 1.88
CA TYR A 130 9.66 -22.74 2.92
C TYR A 130 9.52 -22.15 4.34
N ASN A 131 9.46 -20.84 4.48
CA ASN A 131 9.45 -20.15 5.77
C ASN A 131 8.17 -19.32 5.99
N SER A 132 7.07 -19.65 5.30
CA SER A 132 5.87 -18.82 5.24
C SER A 132 5.33 -18.44 6.63
N GLN A 133 5.16 -19.40 7.52
CA GLN A 133 4.67 -19.15 8.86
C GLN A 133 5.60 -18.22 9.67
N ARG A 134 6.90 -18.50 9.67
CA ARG A 134 7.88 -17.72 10.42
C ARG A 134 7.99 -16.29 9.90
N LEU A 135 7.94 -16.10 8.58
CA LEU A 135 7.97 -14.77 7.97
C LEU A 135 6.69 -13.98 8.28
N GLU A 136 5.53 -14.64 8.25
CA GLU A 136 4.25 -13.99 8.59
C GLU A 136 4.20 -13.58 10.06
N GLU A 137 4.75 -14.37 10.98
CA GLU A 137 4.89 -14.03 12.40
C GLU A 137 5.83 -12.83 12.65
N MET A 138 6.76 -12.53 11.73
CA MET A 138 7.64 -11.37 11.79
C MET A 138 6.96 -10.09 11.33
N ILE A 139 5.94 -10.17 10.50
CA ILE A 139 5.30 -9.00 9.90
C ILE A 139 4.30 -8.36 10.86
N ASP A 140 4.48 -7.06 11.09
CA ASP A 140 3.54 -6.24 11.85
C ASP A 140 2.83 -5.24 10.91
N TYR A 141 1.65 -5.62 10.42
CA TYR A 141 0.86 -4.79 9.50
C TYR A 141 0.38 -3.47 10.10
N SER A 142 0.37 -3.33 11.43
CA SER A 142 0.03 -2.07 12.07
C SER A 142 1.05 -0.96 11.78
N ARG A 143 2.29 -1.33 11.43
CA ARG A 143 3.34 -0.39 11.04
C ARG A 143 3.06 0.34 9.71
N ASP A 144 2.15 -0.14 8.89
CA ASP A 144 1.67 0.61 7.72
C ASP A 144 1.10 1.98 8.13
N TYR A 145 0.49 2.07 9.31
CA TYR A 145 -0.06 3.32 9.86
C TYR A 145 0.99 4.32 10.36
N LEU A 146 2.28 3.96 10.36
CA LEU A 146 3.37 4.90 10.59
C LEU A 146 3.65 5.78 9.35
N ILE A 147 3.07 5.44 8.21
CA ILE A 147 3.27 6.14 6.94
C ILE A 147 2.20 7.25 6.84
N ASP A 148 2.63 8.48 6.61
CA ASP A 148 1.72 9.59 6.38
C ASP A 148 1.14 9.56 4.94
N TYR A 149 0.21 10.47 4.65
CA TYR A 149 -0.46 10.49 3.36
C TYR A 149 0.50 10.67 2.18
N PHE A 150 1.44 11.61 2.26
CA PHE A 150 2.37 11.89 1.16
C PHE A 150 3.38 10.77 0.97
N GLY A 151 3.89 10.20 2.06
CA GLY A 151 4.74 9.01 2.03
C GLY A 151 4.02 7.83 1.40
N PHE A 152 2.77 7.58 1.79
CA PHE A 152 1.96 6.52 1.22
C PHE A 152 1.71 6.72 -0.29
N LYS A 153 1.32 7.92 -0.71
CA LYS A 153 1.11 8.23 -2.14
C LYS A 153 2.39 8.09 -2.98
N THR A 154 3.55 8.34 -2.37
CA THR A 154 4.85 8.08 -3.01
C THR A 154 5.07 6.58 -3.20
N LEU A 155 4.87 5.76 -2.16
CA LEU A 155 4.97 4.31 -2.25
C LEU A 155 3.97 3.73 -3.26
N GLU A 156 2.72 4.16 -3.17
CA GLU A 156 1.65 3.76 -4.08
C GLU A 156 2.00 4.03 -5.53
N ARG A 157 2.50 5.23 -5.85
CA ARG A 157 2.77 5.65 -7.23
C ARG A 157 3.94 4.88 -7.85
N ALA A 158 5.00 4.61 -7.11
CA ALA A 158 6.27 4.23 -7.69
C ALA A 158 6.92 2.95 -7.12
N TYR A 159 6.60 2.51 -5.90
CA TYR A 159 7.38 1.48 -5.20
C TYR A 159 6.69 0.14 -5.02
N LEU A 160 5.38 0.15 -4.73
CA LEU A 160 4.65 -1.09 -4.47
C LEU A 160 4.42 -1.87 -5.77
N LEU A 161 4.67 -3.17 -5.74
CA LEU A 161 4.54 -4.05 -6.89
C LEU A 161 3.08 -4.20 -7.32
N ARG A 162 2.89 -4.35 -8.62
CA ARG A 162 1.59 -4.39 -9.28
C ARG A 162 1.46 -5.60 -10.20
N ILE A 163 0.24 -6.10 -10.30
CA ILE A 163 -0.19 -7.04 -11.33
C ILE A 163 -1.30 -6.35 -12.15
N ASN A 164 -1.16 -6.30 -13.46
CA ASN A 164 -2.13 -5.65 -14.35
C ASN A 164 -2.53 -4.24 -13.90
N LYS A 165 -1.55 -3.43 -13.52
CA LYS A 165 -1.67 -2.06 -13.00
C LYS A 165 -2.31 -1.93 -11.60
N LYS A 166 -2.81 -3.02 -10.99
CA LYS A 166 -3.33 -3.02 -9.63
C LYS A 166 -2.23 -3.33 -8.64
N ILE A 167 -2.15 -2.55 -7.56
CA ILE A 167 -1.23 -2.81 -6.46
C ILE A 167 -1.65 -4.11 -5.77
N VAL A 168 -0.67 -4.98 -5.52
CA VAL A 168 -0.85 -6.23 -4.79
C VAL A 168 -0.02 -6.29 -3.53
N GLU A 169 1.04 -5.49 -3.47
CA GLU A 169 2.00 -5.43 -2.37
C GLU A 169 1.58 -4.37 -1.35
N ARG A 170 1.58 -4.71 -0.06
CA ARG A 170 1.48 -3.73 1.04
C ARG A 170 2.86 -3.17 1.36
N PRO A 171 2.99 -2.02 2.04
CA PRO A 171 4.30 -1.52 2.48
C PRO A 171 5.08 -2.55 3.31
N GLN A 172 4.44 -3.28 4.23
CA GLN A 172 5.11 -4.32 5.01
C GLN A 172 5.61 -5.49 4.15
N HIS A 173 4.86 -5.87 3.10
CA HIS A 173 5.33 -6.87 2.14
C HIS A 173 6.57 -6.37 1.38
N MET A 174 6.59 -5.08 0.98
CA MET A 174 7.75 -4.48 0.32
C MET A 174 8.98 -4.51 1.22
N TRP A 175 8.89 -4.11 2.50
CA TRP A 175 10.00 -4.15 3.43
C TRP A 175 10.52 -5.58 3.63
N MET A 176 9.61 -6.55 3.75
CA MET A 176 9.98 -7.96 3.88
C MET A 176 10.63 -8.49 2.61
N ARG A 177 10.09 -8.19 1.43
CA ARG A 177 10.67 -8.57 0.13
C ARG A 177 12.09 -8.02 -0.02
N VAL A 178 12.31 -6.76 0.35
CA VAL A 178 13.64 -6.12 0.29
C VAL A 178 14.62 -6.81 1.24
N ALA A 179 14.20 -7.07 2.47
CA ALA A 179 15.03 -7.76 3.46
C ALA A 179 15.42 -9.17 2.98
N ILE A 180 14.49 -9.95 2.46
CA ILE A 180 14.77 -11.28 1.90
C ILE A 180 15.65 -11.17 0.63
N GLY A 181 15.40 -10.19 -0.23
CA GLY A 181 16.18 -9.96 -1.44
C GLY A 181 17.65 -9.64 -1.16
N ILE A 182 17.97 -9.09 0.02
CA ILE A 182 19.32 -8.77 0.45
C ILE A 182 19.98 -9.94 1.20
N HIS A 183 19.27 -10.59 2.09
CA HIS A 183 19.82 -11.57 3.04
C HIS A 183 19.49 -13.03 2.70
N GLY A 184 18.61 -13.27 1.70
CA GLY A 184 18.21 -14.62 1.31
C GLY A 184 17.49 -15.37 2.44
N ASP A 185 18.01 -16.54 2.81
CA ASP A 185 17.47 -17.43 3.83
C ASP A 185 18.01 -17.18 5.26
N ASP A 186 18.88 -16.18 5.44
CA ASP A 186 19.33 -15.75 6.78
C ASP A 186 18.20 -14.96 7.47
N LEU A 187 17.26 -15.70 8.06
CA LEU A 187 16.04 -15.13 8.63
C LEU A 187 16.29 -14.20 9.83
N GLU A 188 17.41 -14.32 10.53
CA GLU A 188 17.75 -13.41 11.61
C GLU A 188 18.09 -12.02 11.06
N ARG A 189 18.92 -11.95 10.01
CA ARG A 189 19.22 -10.68 9.33
C ARG A 189 18.03 -10.13 8.55
N VAL A 190 17.19 -11.00 7.99
CA VAL A 190 15.93 -10.60 7.36
C VAL A 190 15.07 -9.87 8.37
N LYS A 191 14.88 -10.45 9.57
CA LYS A 191 14.10 -9.84 10.65
C LYS A 191 14.67 -8.49 11.08
N GLU A 192 15.98 -8.41 11.33
CA GLU A 192 16.67 -7.19 11.75
C GLU A 192 16.45 -6.06 10.72
N SER A 193 16.70 -6.33 9.44
CA SER A 193 16.52 -5.35 8.36
C SER A 193 15.07 -4.96 8.17
N TYR A 194 14.14 -5.92 8.22
CA TYR A 194 12.71 -5.65 8.17
C TYR A 194 12.26 -4.74 9.31
N ASP A 195 12.62 -5.09 10.54
CA ASP A 195 12.25 -4.29 11.73
C ASP A 195 12.78 -2.86 11.63
N ALA A 196 14.03 -2.69 11.22
CA ALA A 196 14.63 -1.37 11.09
C ALA A 196 13.99 -0.51 9.99
N MET A 197 13.69 -1.08 8.82
CA MET A 197 13.00 -0.36 7.74
C MET A 197 11.55 -0.06 8.07
N SER A 198 10.80 -1.05 8.56
CA SER A 198 9.37 -0.92 8.82
C SER A 198 9.05 0.03 9.97
N GLN A 199 9.98 0.18 10.93
CA GLN A 199 9.89 1.15 12.03
C GLN A 199 10.51 2.52 11.68
N LYS A 200 10.95 2.72 10.42
CA LYS A 200 11.47 4.00 9.90
C LYS A 200 12.81 4.44 10.51
N TYR A 201 13.64 3.50 10.99
CA TYR A 201 15.00 3.83 11.42
C TYR A 201 15.90 4.18 10.23
N PHE A 202 15.72 3.51 9.08
CA PHE A 202 16.37 3.87 7.83
C PHE A 202 15.54 3.43 6.62
N THR A 203 15.92 3.87 5.44
CA THR A 203 15.40 3.37 4.17
C THR A 203 16.53 3.16 3.20
N HIS A 204 16.38 2.17 2.32
CA HIS A 204 17.30 1.99 1.21
C HIS A 204 17.04 3.01 0.09
N ALA A 205 18.05 3.18 -0.78
CA ALA A 205 17.89 3.95 -2.01
C ALA A 205 16.88 3.30 -2.96
N THR A 206 16.29 4.11 -3.82
CA THR A 206 15.25 3.72 -4.78
C THR A 206 15.55 2.43 -5.54
N PRO A 207 16.75 2.20 -6.12
CA PRO A 207 17.02 0.97 -6.85
C PRO A 207 16.90 -0.29 -5.99
N THR A 208 17.33 -0.23 -4.74
CA THR A 208 17.19 -1.35 -3.80
C THR A 208 15.72 -1.65 -3.52
N LEU A 209 14.91 -0.61 -3.24
CA LEU A 209 13.48 -0.78 -2.96
C LEU A 209 12.72 -1.33 -4.16
N PHE A 210 13.10 -0.94 -5.39
CA PHE A 210 12.47 -1.42 -6.61
C PHE A 210 12.85 -2.86 -6.95
N ASN A 211 14.14 -3.19 -6.82
CA ASN A 211 14.72 -4.36 -7.47
C ASN A 211 15.07 -5.51 -6.52
N ALA A 212 15.19 -5.27 -5.21
CA ALA A 212 15.50 -6.36 -4.28
C ALA A 212 14.39 -7.41 -4.29
N GLY A 213 14.78 -8.67 -4.45
CA GLY A 213 13.85 -9.80 -4.57
C GLY A 213 13.17 -9.93 -5.93
N THR A 214 13.58 -9.16 -6.94
CA THR A 214 13.12 -9.31 -8.33
C THR A 214 14.09 -10.15 -9.16
N PRO A 215 13.71 -10.61 -10.36
CA PRO A 215 14.58 -11.43 -11.20
C PRO A 215 15.86 -10.73 -11.69
N ARG A 216 15.91 -9.40 -11.66
CA ARG A 216 17.05 -8.59 -12.06
C ARG A 216 17.42 -7.60 -10.94
N PRO A 217 18.11 -8.07 -9.87
CA PRO A 217 18.32 -7.31 -8.65
C PRO A 217 19.47 -6.30 -8.80
N GLN A 218 19.25 -5.23 -9.56
CA GLN A 218 20.19 -4.12 -9.61
C GLN A 218 19.93 -3.20 -8.42
N LEU A 219 20.84 -3.22 -7.43
CA LEU A 219 20.63 -2.55 -6.15
C LEU A 219 21.44 -1.24 -6.00
N SER A 220 22.42 -1.00 -6.86
CA SER A 220 23.24 0.23 -6.79
C SER A 220 22.53 1.42 -7.43
N SER A 221 22.61 2.58 -6.77
CA SER A 221 22.04 3.83 -7.28
C SER A 221 22.97 4.60 -8.21
N CYS A 222 24.28 4.36 -8.12
CA CYS A 222 25.32 5.05 -8.89
C CYS A 222 26.39 4.09 -9.38
N PHE A 223 26.94 4.38 -10.57
CA PHE A 223 28.04 3.65 -11.18
C PHE A 223 29.09 4.64 -11.65
N LEU A 224 30.36 4.34 -11.37
CA LEU A 224 31.50 5.07 -11.92
C LEU A 224 32.03 4.30 -13.13
N ILE A 225 32.12 4.98 -14.25
CA ILE A 225 32.70 4.45 -15.47
C ILE A 225 33.94 5.31 -15.77
N ALA A 226 35.13 4.69 -15.78
CA ALA A 226 36.31 5.32 -16.29
C ALA A 226 36.30 5.22 -17.81
N MET A 227 36.42 6.35 -18.49
CA MET A 227 36.63 6.40 -19.93
C MET A 227 38.14 6.51 -20.15
N GLU A 228 38.76 5.53 -20.79
CA GLU A 228 40.10 5.66 -21.30
C GLU A 228 40.04 6.41 -22.64
N ASP A 229 40.85 7.45 -22.77
CA ASP A 229 41.07 8.10 -24.06
C ASP A 229 41.76 7.12 -24.99
N ASP A 230 41.05 6.59 -25.96
CA ASP A 230 41.69 5.95 -27.13
C ASP A 230 42.30 7.06 -27.98
N SER A 231 43.61 7.29 -27.78
CA SER A 231 44.44 8.16 -28.62
C SER A 231 44.95 7.43 -29.85
#